data_d4e64594bddff7497a9289b2a0fd4102
#
_entry.id   d4e64594bddff7497a9289b2a0fd4102
#
_cell.length_a   1.000
_cell.length_b   1.000
_cell.length_c   1.000
_cell.angle_alpha   90.00
_cell.angle_beta   90.00
_cell.angle_gamma   90.00
#
_symmetry.space_group_name_H-M   'P 1'
#
loop_
_entity.id
_entity.type
_entity.pdbx_description
1 polymer ?
#
loop_
_entity_poly.entity_id
_entity_poly.type
_entity_poly.pdbx_seq_one_letter_code
_entity_poly.pdbx_strand_id
1 'polypeptide(L)'
;MNTYTRFLREEEAHFIYKKHLRHHFPADEVKPWKSISRMWADDCYFAVGVFEDRGDAPADAFDDLRGYAFFVESPDCGACLLDYFAILPEYRDAGLGGRTLQRLAELVRGKGKYILLETEDIDYAKTDGQIAERERRDAFYTRNGCVKTDVKGKVFTVRYAVWALGPTDPDFNTVCADMNTLYRLMVPGRKFGRFVDIHRA
;
A
#
# COMPACT_ATOMS: atom_id res chain seq x y z
N MET A 1 17.27 9.72 -13.08
CA MET A 1 16.09 9.16 -13.78
C MET A 1 14.88 9.98 -13.37
N ASN A 2 14.25 10.66 -14.33
CA ASN A 2 12.99 11.34 -14.13
C ASN A 2 11.87 10.31 -14.23
N THR A 3 10.85 10.47 -13.40
CA THR A 3 9.69 9.59 -13.39
C THR A 3 8.42 10.40 -13.17
N TYR A 4 7.31 9.91 -13.68
CA TYR A 4 5.98 10.43 -13.40
C TYR A 4 5.07 9.32 -12.87
N THR A 5 3.94 9.73 -12.28
CA THR A 5 2.93 8.80 -11.79
C THR A 5 1.61 9.08 -12.50
N ARG A 6 0.85 8.03 -12.83
CA ARG A 6 -0.52 8.14 -13.33
C ARG A 6 -1.42 7.06 -12.76
N PHE A 7 -2.71 7.34 -12.73
CA PHE A 7 -3.69 6.30 -12.46
C PHE A 7 -3.68 5.25 -13.55
N LEU A 8 -3.89 4.02 -13.16
CA LEU A 8 -3.99 2.87 -14.07
C LEU A 8 -5.48 2.56 -14.32
N ARG A 9 -5.77 2.05 -15.51
CA ARG A 9 -7.03 1.38 -15.81
C ARG A 9 -7.01 -0.03 -15.20
N GLU A 10 -8.18 -0.65 -15.03
CA GLU A 10 -8.26 -1.98 -14.41
C GLU A 10 -7.46 -3.04 -15.19
N GLU A 11 -7.49 -2.99 -16.54
CA GLU A 11 -6.72 -3.92 -17.36
C GLU A 11 -5.21 -3.77 -17.17
N GLU A 12 -4.74 -2.53 -17.01
CA GLU A 12 -3.33 -2.22 -16.75
C GLU A 12 -2.90 -2.72 -15.36
N ALA A 13 -3.74 -2.48 -14.36
CA ALA A 13 -3.53 -3.00 -13.02
C ALA A 13 -3.53 -4.54 -12.99
N HIS A 14 -4.42 -5.18 -13.76
CA HIS A 14 -4.45 -6.64 -13.90
C HIS A 14 -3.18 -7.19 -14.56
N PHE A 15 -2.65 -6.49 -15.57
CA PHE A 15 -1.37 -6.86 -16.18
C PHE A 15 -0.24 -6.81 -15.15
N ILE A 16 -0.14 -5.71 -14.38
CA ILE A 16 0.87 -5.56 -13.32
C ILE A 16 0.69 -6.64 -12.24
N TYR A 17 -0.55 -6.92 -11.83
CA TYR A 17 -0.85 -7.99 -10.89
C TYR A 17 -0.28 -9.34 -11.35
N LYS A 18 -0.52 -9.73 -12.61
CA LYS A 18 -0.04 -11.00 -13.16
C LYS A 18 1.48 -11.04 -13.34
N LYS A 19 2.05 -9.97 -13.89
CA LYS A 19 3.46 -9.95 -14.29
C LYS A 19 4.41 -9.67 -13.13
N HIS A 20 3.98 -8.88 -12.15
CA HIS A 20 4.87 -8.36 -11.10
C HIS A 20 4.37 -8.65 -9.68
N LEU A 21 3.16 -8.24 -9.32
CA LEU A 21 2.69 -8.25 -7.93
C LEU A 21 2.76 -9.65 -7.32
N ARG A 22 2.28 -10.68 -8.03
CA ARG A 22 2.30 -12.08 -7.58
C ARG A 22 3.70 -12.64 -7.33
N HIS A 23 4.73 -11.99 -7.83
CA HIS A 23 6.13 -12.39 -7.66
C HIS A 23 6.88 -11.51 -6.65
N HIS A 24 6.33 -10.33 -6.34
CA HIS A 24 6.95 -9.39 -5.41
C HIS A 24 6.48 -9.56 -3.97
N PHE A 25 5.34 -10.21 -3.76
CA PHE A 25 4.74 -10.42 -2.45
C PHE A 25 4.54 -11.90 -2.17
N PRO A 26 4.61 -12.33 -0.88
CA PRO A 26 4.29 -13.70 -0.47
C PRO A 26 2.88 -14.11 -0.93
N ALA A 27 2.72 -15.36 -1.32
CA ALA A 27 1.47 -15.85 -1.92
C ALA A 27 0.26 -15.78 -0.95
N ASP A 28 0.49 -15.86 0.35
CA ASP A 28 -0.51 -15.73 1.41
C ASP A 28 -0.92 -14.26 1.69
N GLU A 29 -0.13 -13.28 1.23
CA GLU A 29 -0.45 -11.87 1.29
C GLU A 29 -1.14 -11.36 0.01
N VAL A 30 -1.03 -12.09 -1.10
CA VAL A 30 -1.59 -11.67 -2.38
C VAL A 30 -3.09 -12.00 -2.45
N LYS A 31 -3.93 -10.96 -2.49
CA LYS A 31 -5.37 -11.11 -2.70
C LYS A 31 -5.68 -11.70 -4.07
N PRO A 32 -6.68 -12.59 -4.16
CA PRO A 32 -7.18 -13.03 -5.47
C PRO A 32 -7.63 -11.84 -6.32
N TRP A 33 -7.30 -11.84 -7.61
CA TRP A 33 -7.72 -10.76 -8.51
C TRP A 33 -9.23 -10.47 -8.46
N LYS A 34 -10.05 -11.52 -8.36
CA LYS A 34 -11.51 -11.37 -8.23
C LYS A 34 -11.92 -10.47 -7.06
N SER A 35 -11.16 -10.46 -5.97
CA SER A 35 -11.45 -9.57 -4.83
C SER A 35 -11.06 -8.12 -5.15
N ILE A 36 -9.95 -7.91 -5.85
CA ILE A 36 -9.50 -6.59 -6.30
C ILE A 36 -10.49 -6.03 -7.33
N SER A 37 -10.85 -6.81 -8.36
CA SER A 37 -11.78 -6.40 -9.41
C SER A 37 -13.18 -6.05 -8.87
N ARG A 38 -13.65 -6.78 -7.85
CA ARG A 38 -14.89 -6.42 -7.16
C ARG A 38 -14.80 -5.04 -6.51
N MET A 39 -13.75 -4.80 -5.70
CA MET A 39 -13.54 -3.49 -5.05
C MET A 39 -13.34 -2.38 -6.08
N TRP A 40 -12.74 -2.69 -7.23
CA TRP A 40 -12.59 -1.75 -8.34
C TRP A 40 -13.96 -1.36 -8.93
N ALA A 41 -14.82 -2.36 -9.19
CA ALA A 41 -16.19 -2.14 -9.67
C ALA A 41 -17.07 -1.38 -8.66
N ASP A 42 -16.76 -1.48 -7.36
CA ASP A 42 -17.44 -0.76 -6.28
C ASP A 42 -16.81 0.64 -6.01
N ASP A 43 -15.92 1.14 -6.88
CA ASP A 43 -15.17 2.40 -6.73
C ASP A 43 -14.38 2.52 -5.41
N CYS A 44 -14.01 1.37 -4.83
CA CYS A 44 -13.27 1.30 -3.57
C CYS A 44 -11.80 0.91 -3.74
N TYR A 45 -11.30 0.83 -4.99
CA TYR A 45 -9.94 0.42 -5.29
C TYR A 45 -9.39 1.16 -6.50
N PHE A 46 -8.15 1.57 -6.42
CA PHE A 46 -7.44 2.17 -7.56
C PHE A 46 -5.95 1.79 -7.54
N ALA A 47 -5.29 1.98 -8.65
CA ALA A 47 -3.85 1.77 -8.75
C ALA A 47 -3.16 2.91 -9.48
N VAL A 48 -1.87 3.09 -9.15
CA VAL A 48 -0.98 4.10 -9.71
C VAL A 48 0.25 3.40 -10.25
N GLY A 49 0.61 3.67 -11.48
CA GLY A 49 1.87 3.26 -12.09
C GLY A 49 2.93 4.36 -11.94
N VAL A 50 4.17 3.95 -11.80
CA VAL A 50 5.37 4.82 -11.80
C VAL A 50 6.12 4.53 -13.08
N PHE A 51 6.26 5.51 -13.94
CA PHE A 51 6.87 5.36 -15.27
C PHE A 51 8.10 6.25 -15.40
N GLU A 52 9.08 5.80 -16.19
CA GLU A 52 10.17 6.68 -16.60
C GLU A 52 9.67 7.76 -17.55
N ASP A 53 10.11 8.99 -17.29
CA ASP A 53 9.86 10.11 -18.18
C ASP A 53 10.97 10.18 -19.23
N ARG A 54 10.66 9.81 -20.45
CA ARG A 54 11.56 9.85 -21.61
C ARG A 54 11.29 11.04 -22.53
N GLY A 55 10.59 12.06 -22.05
CA GLY A 55 10.26 13.24 -22.86
C GLY A 55 9.24 12.92 -23.96
N ASP A 56 9.68 12.96 -25.23
CA ASP A 56 8.77 12.83 -26.39
C ASP A 56 8.30 11.39 -26.69
N ALA A 57 8.66 10.40 -25.88
CA ALA A 57 8.19 9.03 -26.08
C ALA A 57 6.69 8.91 -25.69
N PRO A 58 5.89 8.09 -26.42
CA PRO A 58 4.50 7.86 -26.06
C PRO A 58 4.40 7.32 -24.63
N ALA A 59 3.59 7.96 -23.80
CA ALA A 59 3.46 7.71 -22.36
C ALA A 59 2.86 6.33 -21.96
N ASP A 60 2.67 5.41 -22.92
CA ASP A 60 1.87 4.20 -22.73
C ASP A 60 2.63 2.88 -22.75
N ALA A 61 3.94 2.91 -22.87
CA ALA A 61 4.73 1.68 -22.90
C ALA A 61 4.92 1.14 -21.49
N PHE A 62 4.35 -0.03 -21.16
CA PHE A 62 4.65 -0.78 -19.94
C PHE A 62 6.14 -1.12 -19.78
N ASP A 63 6.93 -0.99 -20.84
CA ASP A 63 8.39 -1.09 -20.81
C ASP A 63 9.04 0.01 -19.96
N ASP A 64 8.34 1.14 -19.77
CA ASP A 64 8.78 2.25 -18.93
C ASP A 64 8.30 2.17 -17.49
N LEU A 65 7.59 1.11 -17.12
CA LEU A 65 7.15 0.89 -15.73
C LEU A 65 8.39 0.71 -14.82
N ARG A 66 8.42 1.45 -13.71
CA ARG A 66 9.48 1.42 -12.70
C ARG A 66 8.97 1.00 -11.33
N GLY A 67 7.65 1.09 -11.13
CA GLY A 67 7.01 0.72 -9.89
C GLY A 67 5.50 0.87 -9.97
N TYR A 68 4.83 0.48 -8.90
CA TYR A 68 3.38 0.57 -8.80
C TYR A 68 2.93 0.67 -7.35
N ALA A 69 1.72 1.21 -7.17
CA ALA A 69 1.02 1.27 -5.90
C ALA A 69 -0.47 0.95 -6.12
N PHE A 70 -1.03 0.14 -5.24
CA PHE A 70 -2.45 -0.22 -5.22
C PHE A 70 -3.06 0.27 -3.92
N PHE A 71 -4.28 0.80 -3.99
CA PHE A 71 -4.93 1.43 -2.86
C PHE A 71 -6.35 0.94 -2.68
N VAL A 72 -6.74 0.79 -1.42
CA VAL A 72 -8.15 0.72 -1.01
C VAL A 72 -8.57 2.09 -0.51
N GLU A 73 -9.76 2.54 -0.92
CA GLU A 73 -10.35 3.79 -0.43
C GLU A 73 -11.83 3.61 -0.09
N SER A 74 -12.32 4.49 0.76
CA SER A 74 -13.75 4.61 1.10
C SER A 74 -14.14 6.08 1.18
N PRO A 75 -15.35 6.47 0.73
CA PRO A 75 -15.87 7.80 1.01
C PRO A 75 -16.09 8.05 2.50
N ASP A 76 -16.23 6.98 3.30
CA ASP A 76 -16.60 7.03 4.72
C ASP A 76 -15.41 7.25 5.67
N CYS A 77 -14.18 7.38 5.13
CA CYS A 77 -13.00 7.64 5.95
C CYS A 77 -12.01 8.62 5.30
N GLY A 78 -11.18 9.25 6.14
CA GLY A 78 -10.17 10.22 5.72
C GLY A 78 -8.88 9.61 5.16
N ALA A 79 -8.79 8.28 5.09
CA ALA A 79 -7.58 7.59 4.66
C ALA A 79 -7.78 6.77 3.38
N CYS A 80 -6.65 6.53 2.68
CA CYS A 80 -6.50 5.43 1.72
C CYS A 80 -5.49 4.43 2.28
N LEU A 81 -5.78 3.14 2.22
CA LEU A 81 -4.80 2.10 2.57
C LEU A 81 -3.93 1.79 1.35
N LEU A 82 -2.62 1.95 1.49
CA LEU A 82 -1.62 1.50 0.52
C LEU A 82 -1.49 -0.02 0.64
N ASP A 83 -2.25 -0.73 -0.18
CA ASP A 83 -2.41 -2.18 -0.12
C ASP A 83 -1.19 -2.93 -0.67
N TYR A 84 -0.65 -2.44 -1.79
CA TYR A 84 0.60 -2.94 -2.37
C TYR A 84 1.45 -1.79 -2.89
N PHE A 85 2.74 -1.83 -2.61
CA PHE A 85 3.70 -0.85 -3.11
C PHE A 85 5.02 -1.54 -3.44
N ALA A 86 5.47 -1.40 -4.67
CA ALA A 86 6.76 -1.92 -5.07
C ALA A 86 7.43 -1.06 -6.14
N ILE A 87 8.75 -0.93 -6.01
CA ILE A 87 9.65 -0.54 -7.09
C ILE A 87 10.19 -1.83 -7.71
N LEU A 88 10.21 -1.89 -9.03
CA LEU A 88 10.73 -3.06 -9.73
C LEU A 88 12.20 -3.30 -9.32
N PRO A 89 12.64 -4.57 -9.18
CA PRO A 89 13.94 -4.90 -8.59
C PRO A 89 15.11 -4.17 -9.21
N GLU A 90 15.12 -4.03 -10.54
CA GLU A 90 16.17 -3.39 -11.33
C GLU A 90 16.29 -1.86 -11.11
N TYR A 91 15.30 -1.23 -10.44
CA TYR A 91 15.28 0.22 -10.17
C TYR A 91 15.31 0.55 -8.67
N ARG A 92 15.58 -0.44 -7.82
CA ARG A 92 15.76 -0.24 -6.37
C ARG A 92 17.07 0.46 -6.07
N ASP A 93 17.23 0.87 -4.82
CA ASP A 93 18.45 1.44 -4.24
C ASP A 93 18.91 2.81 -4.80
N ALA A 94 18.15 3.38 -5.76
CA ALA A 94 18.38 4.73 -6.31
C ALA A 94 17.47 5.81 -5.69
N GLY A 95 16.89 5.56 -4.52
CA GLY A 95 15.99 6.48 -3.81
C GLY A 95 14.62 6.67 -4.50
N LEU A 96 14.32 5.88 -5.55
CA LEU A 96 13.05 5.99 -6.28
C LEU A 96 11.85 5.69 -5.39
N GLY A 97 11.95 4.69 -4.51
CA GLY A 97 10.86 4.34 -3.59
C GLY A 97 10.42 5.48 -2.70
N GLY A 98 11.38 6.21 -2.10
CA GLY A 98 11.06 7.37 -1.26
C GLY A 98 10.41 8.51 -2.06
N ARG A 99 10.98 8.87 -3.22
CA ARG A 99 10.38 9.89 -4.10
C ARG A 99 8.97 9.52 -4.56
N THR A 100 8.76 8.24 -4.88
CA THR A 100 7.44 7.73 -5.25
C THR A 100 6.46 7.85 -4.09
N LEU A 101 6.86 7.44 -2.88
CA LEU A 101 5.99 7.52 -1.71
C LEU A 101 5.52 8.96 -1.42
N GLN A 102 6.42 9.96 -1.58
CA GLN A 102 6.05 11.38 -1.44
C GLN A 102 5.03 11.83 -2.50
N ARG A 103 5.22 11.43 -3.76
CA ARG A 103 4.26 11.74 -4.84
C ARG A 103 2.89 11.09 -4.60
N LEU A 104 2.88 9.85 -4.11
CA LEU A 104 1.64 9.17 -3.73
C LEU A 104 0.93 9.90 -2.59
N ALA A 105 1.67 10.41 -1.59
CA ALA A 105 1.11 11.20 -0.51
C ALA A 105 0.49 12.52 -1.01
N GLU A 106 1.14 13.20 -1.95
CA GLU A 106 0.60 14.40 -2.60
C GLU A 106 -0.68 14.10 -3.39
N LEU A 107 -0.67 13.01 -4.17
CA LEU A 107 -1.82 12.57 -4.97
C LEU A 107 -3.04 12.27 -4.06
N VAL A 108 -2.83 11.53 -2.97
CA VAL A 108 -3.88 11.16 -2.00
C VAL A 108 -4.36 12.40 -1.23
N ARG A 109 -3.44 13.31 -0.88
CA ARG A 109 -3.81 14.61 -0.26
C ARG A 109 -4.68 15.45 -1.18
N GLY A 110 -4.45 15.41 -2.50
CA GLY A 110 -5.31 16.05 -3.49
C GLY A 110 -6.75 15.54 -3.49
N LYS A 111 -6.97 14.32 -2.99
CA LYS A 111 -8.30 13.73 -2.75
C LYS A 111 -8.87 14.10 -1.35
N GLY A 112 -8.19 14.93 -0.56
CA GLY A 112 -8.58 15.24 0.82
C GLY A 112 -8.31 14.12 1.83
N LYS A 113 -7.40 13.18 1.50
CA LYS A 113 -7.11 11.99 2.29
C LYS A 113 -5.63 11.89 2.66
N TYR A 114 -5.31 10.98 3.58
CA TYR A 114 -3.94 10.59 3.92
C TYR A 114 -3.72 9.09 3.66
N ILE A 115 -2.45 8.65 3.69
CA ILE A 115 -2.11 7.25 3.46
C ILE A 115 -1.97 6.51 4.79
N LEU A 116 -2.65 5.38 4.91
CA LEU A 116 -2.32 4.32 5.86
C LEU A 116 -1.57 3.20 5.12
N LEU A 117 -0.65 2.55 5.81
CA LEU A 117 0.06 1.39 5.31
C LEU A 117 0.41 0.43 6.46
N GLU A 118 0.74 -0.79 6.12
CA GLU A 118 1.04 -1.84 7.07
C GLU A 118 2.42 -2.42 6.81
N THR A 119 3.10 -2.76 7.92
CA THR A 119 4.30 -3.61 7.90
C THR A 119 4.06 -4.80 8.81
N GLU A 120 4.62 -5.96 8.49
CA GLU A 120 4.61 -7.08 9.41
C GLU A 120 5.23 -6.67 10.76
N ASP A 121 4.52 -6.97 11.83
CA ASP A 121 4.96 -6.54 13.18
C ASP A 121 6.25 -7.25 13.58
N ILE A 122 7.28 -6.45 13.93
CA ILE A 122 8.61 -6.95 14.28
C ILE A 122 8.59 -7.86 15.52
N ASP A 123 7.64 -7.63 16.45
CA ASP A 123 7.51 -8.42 17.68
C ASP A 123 7.15 -9.91 17.38
N TYR A 124 6.72 -10.20 16.17
CA TYR A 124 6.36 -11.54 15.70
C TYR A 124 7.34 -12.11 14.67
N ALA A 125 8.50 -11.53 14.52
CA ALA A 125 9.58 -12.09 13.72
C ALA A 125 10.12 -13.38 14.39
N LYS A 126 10.39 -14.40 13.58
CA LYS A 126 10.81 -15.73 14.07
C LYS A 126 12.29 -16.00 13.83
N THR A 127 12.95 -15.19 13.01
CA THR A 127 14.36 -15.35 12.66
C THR A 127 15.05 -14.00 12.59
N ASP A 128 16.38 -13.98 12.80
CA ASP A 128 17.18 -12.76 12.69
C ASP A 128 17.06 -12.11 11.30
N GLY A 129 16.91 -12.91 10.25
CA GLY A 129 16.70 -12.41 8.90
C GLY A 129 15.37 -11.66 8.76
N GLN A 130 14.29 -12.14 9.39
CA GLN A 130 12.99 -11.44 9.42
C GLN A 130 13.08 -10.15 10.24
N ILE A 131 13.80 -10.18 11.38
CA ILE A 131 14.01 -8.98 12.18
C ILE A 131 14.71 -7.91 11.35
N ALA A 132 15.85 -8.23 10.75
CA ALA A 132 16.63 -7.30 9.94
C ALA A 132 15.85 -6.76 8.73
N GLU A 133 15.01 -7.58 8.10
CA GLU A 133 14.15 -7.14 6.99
C GLU A 133 13.09 -6.16 7.46
N ARG A 134 12.40 -6.45 8.58
CA ARG A 134 11.35 -5.58 9.15
C ARG A 134 11.94 -4.28 9.65
N GLU A 135 13.09 -4.29 10.34
CA GLU A 135 13.82 -3.08 10.76
C GLU A 135 14.19 -2.19 9.56
N ARG A 136 14.69 -2.79 8.47
CA ARG A 136 15.02 -2.04 7.25
C ARG A 136 13.78 -1.41 6.62
N ARG A 137 12.64 -2.10 6.64
CA ARG A 137 11.35 -1.60 6.15
C ARG A 137 10.82 -0.47 7.03
N ASP A 138 10.84 -0.65 8.34
CA ASP A 138 10.45 0.38 9.32
C ASP A 138 11.33 1.64 9.17
N ALA A 139 12.65 1.47 9.05
CA ALA A 139 13.58 2.57 8.80
C ALA A 139 13.31 3.27 7.45
N PHE A 140 12.89 2.53 6.41
CA PHE A 140 12.49 3.14 5.14
C PHE A 140 11.25 4.04 5.32
N TYR A 141 10.21 3.58 5.99
CA TYR A 141 9.00 4.37 6.20
C TYR A 141 9.26 5.58 7.11
N THR A 142 10.01 5.40 8.20
CA THR A 142 10.39 6.49 9.11
C THR A 142 11.12 7.62 8.39
N ARG A 143 12.18 7.32 7.62
CA ARG A 143 12.94 8.36 6.90
C ARG A 143 12.17 9.03 5.77
N ASN A 144 11.06 8.43 5.34
CA ASN A 144 10.14 9.02 4.37
C ASN A 144 8.92 9.69 5.02
N GLY A 145 8.98 10.01 6.31
CA GLY A 145 7.98 10.82 7.01
C GLY A 145 6.71 10.07 7.41
N CYS A 146 6.73 8.73 7.38
CA CYS A 146 5.64 7.96 7.96
C CYS A 146 5.75 7.94 9.49
N VAL A 147 4.64 8.08 10.17
CA VAL A 147 4.50 7.98 11.62
C VAL A 147 4.00 6.58 11.96
N LYS A 148 4.78 5.84 12.77
CA LYS A 148 4.31 4.57 13.33
C LYS A 148 3.26 4.85 14.39
N THR A 149 2.10 4.22 14.25
CA THR A 149 0.97 4.42 15.18
C THR A 149 1.00 3.38 16.29
N ASP A 150 0.14 3.52 17.30
CA ASP A 150 -0.13 2.47 18.29
C ASP A 150 -1.23 1.48 17.82
N VAL A 151 -1.68 1.61 16.57
CA VAL A 151 -2.66 0.69 15.99
C VAL A 151 -1.95 -0.57 15.50
N LYS A 152 -2.48 -1.71 15.90
CA LYS A 152 -2.04 -3.03 15.49
C LYS A 152 -3.15 -3.75 14.73
N GLY A 153 -2.77 -4.58 13.77
CA GLY A 153 -3.68 -5.42 13.02
C GLY A 153 -3.32 -6.89 13.10
N LYS A 154 -4.31 -7.76 13.19
CA LYS A 154 -4.18 -9.17 12.86
C LYS A 154 -5.15 -9.48 11.74
N VAL A 155 -4.62 -9.91 10.62
CA VAL A 155 -5.41 -10.26 9.43
C VAL A 155 -5.08 -11.69 9.04
N PHE A 156 -6.05 -12.58 9.16
CA PHE A 156 -5.84 -14.03 9.09
C PHE A 156 -4.77 -14.49 10.09
N THR A 157 -3.59 -14.84 9.60
CA THR A 157 -2.47 -15.35 10.40
C THR A 157 -1.36 -14.33 10.58
N VAL A 158 -1.39 -13.20 9.84
CA VAL A 158 -0.33 -12.19 9.83
C VAL A 158 -0.67 -11.08 10.82
N ARG A 159 0.35 -10.57 11.50
CA ARG A 159 0.25 -9.42 12.41
C ARG A 159 1.00 -8.23 11.84
N TYR A 160 0.37 -7.07 11.91
CA TYR A 160 0.83 -5.84 11.30
C TYR A 160 0.95 -4.70 12.31
N ALA A 161 1.96 -3.87 12.11
CA ALA A 161 2.03 -2.50 12.64
C ALA A 161 1.48 -1.54 11.60
N VAL A 162 0.68 -0.56 12.01
CA VAL A 162 0.06 0.42 11.13
C VAL A 162 0.85 1.73 11.17
N TRP A 163 1.04 2.32 10.00
CA TRP A 163 1.73 3.59 9.80
C TRP A 163 0.82 4.58 9.09
N ALA A 164 0.99 5.87 9.39
CA ALA A 164 0.31 6.97 8.71
C ALA A 164 1.31 7.86 7.97
N LEU A 165 0.96 8.29 6.76
CA LEU A 165 1.72 9.28 5.99
C LEU A 165 0.80 10.41 5.54
N GLY A 166 1.13 11.63 5.95
CA GLY A 166 0.39 12.86 5.64
C GLY A 166 0.21 13.73 6.87
N PRO A 167 -0.55 13.33 7.93
CA PRO A 167 -0.61 14.08 9.16
C PRO A 167 0.69 13.96 9.96
N THR A 168 1.11 15.05 10.59
CA THR A 168 2.28 15.06 11.47
C THR A 168 1.97 14.49 12.85
N ASP A 169 0.71 14.55 13.26
CA ASP A 169 0.20 14.02 14.53
C ASP A 169 -1.17 13.38 14.28
N PRO A 170 -1.21 12.13 13.79
CA PRO A 170 -2.46 11.45 13.52
C PRO A 170 -3.17 11.07 14.82
N ASP A 171 -4.46 11.34 14.91
CA ASP A 171 -5.30 10.77 15.98
C ASP A 171 -5.43 9.25 15.78
N PHE A 172 -4.84 8.47 16.67
CA PHE A 172 -4.82 7.00 16.55
C PHE A 172 -6.19 6.33 16.71
N ASN A 173 -7.17 7.00 17.35
CA ASN A 173 -8.55 6.48 17.34
C ASN A 173 -9.16 6.59 15.94
N THR A 174 -8.92 7.72 15.25
CA THR A 174 -9.32 7.91 13.85
C THR A 174 -8.60 6.92 12.93
N VAL A 175 -7.30 6.71 13.10
CA VAL A 175 -6.52 5.70 12.34
C VAL A 175 -7.13 4.31 12.52
N CYS A 176 -7.43 3.91 13.75
CA CYS A 176 -8.03 2.61 14.04
C CYS A 176 -9.44 2.47 13.40
N ALA A 177 -10.26 3.52 13.46
CA ALA A 177 -11.58 3.54 12.82
C ALA A 177 -11.48 3.44 11.29
N ASP A 178 -10.58 4.22 10.66
CA ASP A 178 -10.34 4.22 9.22
C ASP A 178 -9.86 2.84 8.75
N MET A 179 -8.89 2.23 9.44
CA MET A 179 -8.41 0.88 9.14
C MET A 179 -9.56 -0.14 9.19
N ASN A 180 -10.39 -0.11 10.23
CA ASN A 180 -11.55 -0.99 10.34
C ASN A 180 -12.54 -0.79 9.18
N THR A 181 -12.78 0.46 8.76
CA THR A 181 -13.64 0.79 7.61
C THR A 181 -13.09 0.21 6.32
N LEU A 182 -11.81 0.43 6.03
CA LEU A 182 -11.15 -0.07 4.82
C LEU A 182 -11.10 -1.60 4.78
N TYR A 183 -10.82 -2.25 5.92
CA TYR A 183 -10.80 -3.71 5.99
C TYR A 183 -12.19 -4.37 5.82
N ARG A 184 -13.27 -3.68 6.18
CA ARG A 184 -14.63 -4.18 5.89
C ARG A 184 -14.93 -4.27 4.40
N LEU A 185 -14.35 -3.41 3.58
CA LEU A 185 -14.43 -3.50 2.11
C LEU A 185 -13.62 -4.70 1.58
N MET A 186 -12.43 -4.91 2.13
CA MET A 186 -11.50 -5.96 1.70
C MET A 186 -11.97 -7.36 2.11
N VAL A 187 -12.48 -7.49 3.33
CA VAL A 187 -12.89 -8.76 3.95
C VAL A 187 -14.36 -8.66 4.40
N PRO A 188 -15.32 -8.81 3.47
CA PRO A 188 -16.72 -8.56 3.77
C PRO A 188 -17.38 -9.67 4.60
N GLY A 189 -18.47 -9.30 5.25
CA GLY A 189 -19.39 -10.18 5.93
C GLY A 189 -18.81 -10.86 7.17
N ARG A 190 -19.22 -12.11 7.43
CA ARG A 190 -18.82 -12.89 8.60
C ARG A 190 -17.32 -13.16 8.71
N LYS A 191 -16.59 -13.08 7.59
CA LYS A 191 -15.15 -13.28 7.58
C LYS A 191 -14.41 -12.15 8.28
N PHE A 192 -14.89 -10.90 8.19
CA PHE A 192 -14.28 -9.76 8.88
C PHE A 192 -14.19 -10.03 10.38
N GLY A 193 -15.29 -10.25 11.06
CA GLY A 193 -15.30 -10.48 12.53
C GLY A 193 -14.56 -11.75 12.99
N ARG A 194 -14.24 -12.68 12.06
CA ARG A 194 -13.51 -13.92 12.40
C ARG A 194 -12.00 -13.80 12.17
N PHE A 195 -11.57 -13.02 11.18
CA PHE A 195 -10.19 -13.05 10.68
C PHE A 195 -9.49 -11.70 10.71
N VAL A 196 -10.21 -10.64 11.03
CA VAL A 196 -9.66 -9.28 11.14
C VAL A 196 -9.86 -8.78 12.56
N ASP A 197 -8.76 -8.40 13.19
CA ASP A 197 -8.72 -7.77 14.50
C ASP A 197 -7.80 -6.55 14.41
N ILE A 198 -8.36 -5.35 14.45
CA ILE A 198 -7.64 -4.08 14.40
C ILE A 198 -7.98 -3.30 15.65
N HIS A 199 -6.96 -2.98 16.43
CA HIS A 199 -7.11 -2.36 17.73
C HIS A 199 -5.92 -1.44 18.04
N ARG A 200 -6.06 -0.62 19.06
CA ARG A 200 -4.96 0.12 19.67
C ARG A 200 -4.21 -0.78 20.65
N ALA A 201 -2.87 -0.71 20.64
CA ALA A 201 -1.99 -1.45 21.54
C ALA A 201 -1.95 -0.82 22.93
#